data_7a467271028fa0d0467d43b0bd999640
#
_entry.id   7a467271028fa0d0467d43b0bd999640
#
_cell.length_a   1.000
_cell.length_b   1.000
_cell.length_c   1.000
_cell.angle_alpha   90.00
_cell.angle_beta   90.00
_cell.angle_gamma   90.00
#
_symmetry.space_group_name_H-M   'P 1'
#
loop_
_entity.id
_entity.type
_entity.pdbx_description
1 polymer ?
#
loop_
_entity_poly.entity_id
_entity_poly.type
_entity_poly.pdbx_seq_one_letter_code
_entity_poly.pdbx_strand_id
1 'polypeptide(L)'
;MLHNIIAIIAISFIIVGGLWGIGNLLNTPQERNIQKSNDSILLIAQNNAFNQTNPTLYVNASQPTRLIILNKDFVKHDFISEELGINTAYLTTEQDFITGIASNKTGNYTYYCSFHPEMKGEIVVR
;
A
#
# COMPACT_ATOMS: atom_id res chain seq x y z
N MET A 1 53.22 15.89 -20.95
CA MET A 1 52.94 15.97 -19.52
C MET A 1 51.54 16.52 -19.19
N LEU A 2 51.10 17.58 -19.79
CA LEU A 2 49.75 18.15 -19.53
C LEU A 2 48.58 17.20 -19.92
N HIS A 3 48.73 16.43 -21.01
CA HIS A 3 47.70 15.51 -21.47
C HIS A 3 47.47 14.32 -20.51
N ASN A 4 48.49 13.86 -19.83
CA ASN A 4 48.36 12.75 -18.88
C ASN A 4 47.71 13.20 -17.55
N ILE A 5 47.90 14.46 -17.16
CA ILE A 5 47.28 15.01 -15.94
C ILE A 5 45.77 15.18 -16.13
N ILE A 6 45.37 15.67 -17.32
CA ILE A 6 43.96 15.87 -17.64
C ILE A 6 43.20 14.51 -17.69
N ALA A 7 43.82 13.48 -18.24
CA ALA A 7 43.22 12.16 -18.30
C ALA A 7 43.02 11.53 -16.89
N ILE A 8 43.96 11.72 -15.98
CA ILE A 8 43.87 11.22 -14.61
C ILE A 8 42.77 11.93 -13.83
N ILE A 9 42.63 13.24 -14.01
CA ILE A 9 41.59 14.02 -13.33
C ILE A 9 40.21 13.63 -13.85
N ALA A 10 40.06 13.40 -15.16
CA ALA A 10 38.78 12.98 -15.73
C ALA A 10 38.34 11.60 -15.20
N ILE A 11 39.27 10.64 -15.08
CA ILE A 11 39.00 9.31 -14.53
C ILE A 11 38.61 9.39 -13.04
N SER A 12 39.28 10.24 -12.28
CA SER A 12 38.96 10.44 -10.85
C SER A 12 37.54 11.00 -10.65
N PHE A 13 37.12 11.94 -11.49
CA PHE A 13 35.77 12.49 -11.40
C PHE A 13 34.68 11.46 -11.74
N ILE A 14 34.90 10.59 -12.70
CA ILE A 14 33.95 9.56 -13.09
C ILE A 14 33.77 8.53 -11.95
N ILE A 15 34.86 8.12 -11.30
CA ILE A 15 34.84 7.15 -10.20
C ILE A 15 34.11 7.74 -8.99
N VAL A 16 34.38 8.98 -8.62
CA VAL A 16 33.72 9.65 -7.48
C VAL A 16 32.24 9.88 -7.77
N GLY A 17 31.89 10.32 -8.98
CA GLY A 17 30.50 10.47 -9.37
C GLY A 17 29.72 9.16 -9.39
N GLY A 18 30.32 8.08 -9.85
CA GLY A 18 29.68 6.76 -9.86
C GLY A 18 29.42 6.20 -8.47
N LEU A 19 30.38 6.33 -7.56
CA LEU A 19 30.22 5.91 -6.17
C LEU A 19 29.17 6.72 -5.42
N TRP A 20 29.07 8.00 -5.69
CA TRP A 20 28.09 8.88 -5.08
C TRP A 20 26.66 8.57 -5.57
N GLY A 21 26.49 8.28 -6.85
CA GLY A 21 25.21 7.85 -7.42
C GLY A 21 24.71 6.52 -6.83
N ILE A 22 25.58 5.53 -6.65
CA ILE A 22 25.24 4.23 -6.04
C ILE A 22 24.90 4.40 -4.55
N GLY A 23 25.63 5.20 -3.79
CA GLY A 23 25.35 5.46 -2.38
C GLY A 23 23.99 6.11 -2.17
N ASN A 24 23.58 7.05 -3.01
CA ASN A 24 22.26 7.66 -2.95
C ASN A 24 21.11 6.71 -3.29
N LEU A 25 21.30 5.79 -4.22
CA LEU A 25 20.30 4.78 -4.57
C LEU A 25 20.06 3.77 -3.44
N LEU A 26 21.08 3.47 -2.64
CA LEU A 26 20.98 2.54 -1.52
C LEU A 26 20.41 3.17 -0.25
N ASN A 27 20.54 4.48 -0.09
CA ASN A 27 20.13 5.21 1.11
C ASN A 27 18.84 6.02 0.96
N THR A 28 18.24 6.07 -0.21
CA THR A 28 16.90 6.61 -0.35
C THR A 28 15.92 5.67 0.35
N PRO A 29 15.23 6.12 1.43
CA PRO A 29 14.05 5.41 1.87
C PRO A 29 13.19 5.29 0.61
N GLN A 30 12.89 4.07 0.20
CA GLN A 30 11.80 3.89 -0.75
C GLN A 30 10.55 4.42 -0.03
N GLU A 31 10.26 5.69 -0.18
CA GLU A 31 8.88 6.10 -0.11
C GLU A 31 8.17 5.14 -1.03
N ARG A 32 7.46 4.19 -0.44
CA ARG A 32 6.52 3.41 -1.21
C ARG A 32 5.56 4.43 -1.78
N ASN A 33 5.89 4.89 -2.96
CA ASN A 33 4.99 5.67 -3.78
C ASN A 33 3.81 4.73 -3.99
N ILE A 34 2.86 4.79 -3.07
CA ILE A 34 1.55 4.18 -3.24
C ILE A 34 0.94 5.02 -4.35
N GLN A 35 1.44 4.77 -5.54
CA GLN A 35 0.92 5.38 -6.74
C GLN A 35 -0.53 4.95 -6.77
N LYS A 36 -1.41 5.89 -6.54
CA LYS A 36 -2.84 5.75 -6.65
C LYS A 36 -3.14 5.37 -8.10
N SER A 37 -2.89 4.10 -8.41
CA SER A 37 -3.41 3.54 -9.66
C SER A 37 -4.94 3.58 -9.53
N ASN A 38 -5.63 3.83 -10.61
CA ASN A 38 -7.09 3.86 -10.64
C ASN A 38 -7.73 2.55 -10.14
N ASP A 39 -6.92 1.51 -9.94
CA ASP A 39 -7.32 0.17 -9.52
C ASP A 39 -6.89 -0.18 -8.09
N SER A 40 -6.61 0.80 -7.25
CA SER A 40 -6.28 0.58 -5.85
C SER A 40 -7.18 1.35 -4.91
N ILE A 41 -7.55 0.70 -3.81
CA ILE A 41 -8.34 1.26 -2.72
C ILE A 41 -7.45 1.31 -1.47
N LEU A 42 -7.37 2.47 -0.85
CA LEU A 42 -6.72 2.65 0.44
C LEU A 42 -7.79 2.85 1.52
N LEU A 43 -7.76 1.99 2.54
CA LEU A 43 -8.58 2.12 3.74
C LEU A 43 -7.69 2.43 4.93
N ILE A 44 -7.98 3.51 5.61
CA ILE A 44 -7.31 3.90 6.85
C ILE A 44 -8.25 3.57 8.01
N ALA A 45 -7.81 2.66 8.89
CA ALA A 45 -8.51 2.36 10.13
C ALA A 45 -8.08 3.38 11.20
N GLN A 46 -9.00 4.21 11.62
CA GLN A 46 -8.79 5.24 12.62
C GLN A 46 -10.12 5.65 13.28
N ASN A 47 -10.08 5.90 14.59
CA ASN A 47 -11.28 6.32 15.36
C ASN A 47 -12.44 5.32 15.21
N ASN A 48 -12.14 4.03 15.23
CA ASN A 48 -13.10 2.95 15.09
C ASN A 48 -13.94 3.01 13.80
N ALA A 49 -13.34 3.48 12.73
CA ALA A 49 -13.94 3.50 11.40
C ALA A 49 -12.88 3.33 10.31
N PHE A 50 -13.28 2.79 9.16
CA PHE A 50 -12.49 2.82 7.94
C PHE A 50 -12.81 4.10 7.17
N ASN A 51 -11.78 4.87 6.82
CA ASN A 51 -11.92 6.15 6.09
C ASN A 51 -13.05 7.05 6.67
N GLN A 52 -13.16 7.10 7.99
CA GLN A 52 -14.14 7.90 8.76
C GLN A 52 -15.60 7.43 8.66
N THR A 53 -16.03 6.85 7.55
CA THR A 53 -17.45 6.59 7.24
C THR A 53 -17.78 5.13 6.94
N ASN A 54 -16.80 4.21 6.97
CA ASN A 54 -16.97 2.83 6.52
C ASN A 54 -17.56 2.77 5.10
N PRO A 55 -16.84 3.26 4.09
CA PRO A 55 -17.41 3.49 2.77
C PRO A 55 -17.80 2.20 2.06
N THR A 56 -18.77 2.30 1.17
CA THR A 56 -19.01 1.25 0.18
C THR A 56 -17.87 1.24 -0.84
N LEU A 57 -17.28 0.06 -1.06
CA LEU A 57 -16.20 -0.14 -2.01
C LEU A 57 -16.78 -0.72 -3.31
N TYR A 58 -16.49 -0.09 -4.43
CA TYR A 58 -16.94 -0.55 -5.74
C TYR A 58 -15.77 -1.16 -6.50
N VAL A 59 -15.93 -2.40 -6.92
CA VAL A 59 -14.93 -3.13 -7.71
C VAL A 59 -15.58 -3.78 -8.93
N ASN A 60 -14.82 -3.94 -9.99
CA ASN A 60 -15.31 -4.59 -11.21
C ASN A 60 -15.08 -6.10 -11.14
N ALA A 61 -16.12 -6.88 -11.50
CA ALA A 61 -15.99 -8.32 -11.60
C ALA A 61 -14.90 -8.69 -12.60
N SER A 62 -14.20 -9.78 -12.34
CA SER A 62 -13.12 -10.32 -13.18
C SER A 62 -11.90 -9.40 -13.34
N GLN A 63 -11.85 -8.29 -12.62
CA GLN A 63 -10.72 -7.35 -12.63
C GLN A 63 -10.19 -7.16 -11.21
N PRO A 64 -9.00 -7.68 -10.87
CA PRO A 64 -8.46 -7.55 -9.53
C PRO A 64 -8.23 -6.09 -9.15
N THR A 65 -8.72 -5.71 -7.98
CA THR A 65 -8.51 -4.39 -7.38
C THR A 65 -7.57 -4.53 -6.19
N ARG A 66 -6.51 -3.74 -6.16
CA ARG A 66 -5.58 -3.72 -5.03
C ARG A 66 -6.24 -3.05 -3.83
N LEU A 67 -6.19 -3.71 -2.68
CA LEU A 67 -6.71 -3.20 -1.42
C LEU A 67 -5.55 -3.04 -0.43
N ILE A 68 -5.43 -1.86 0.12
CA ILE A 68 -4.43 -1.51 1.14
C ILE A 68 -5.17 -1.09 2.39
N ILE A 69 -4.91 -1.76 3.51
CA ILE A 69 -5.45 -1.41 4.82
C ILE A 69 -4.29 -0.92 5.69
N LEU A 70 -4.42 0.27 6.25
CA LEU A 70 -3.43 0.86 7.12
C LEU A 70 -4.08 1.21 8.47
N ASN A 71 -3.55 0.67 9.56
CA ASN A 71 -4.00 1.03 10.90
C ASN A 71 -3.27 2.29 11.39
N LYS A 72 -3.98 3.39 11.52
CA LYS A 72 -3.51 4.65 12.09
C LYS A 72 -3.96 4.86 13.53
N ASP A 73 -4.63 3.88 14.11
CA ASP A 73 -5.14 3.93 15.48
C ASP A 73 -4.15 3.33 16.49
N PHE A 74 -4.33 3.65 17.75
CA PHE A 74 -3.54 3.05 18.84
C PHE A 74 -4.10 1.70 19.31
N VAL A 75 -5.24 1.30 18.81
CA VAL A 75 -5.87 0.01 19.08
C VAL A 75 -5.76 -0.90 17.86
N LYS A 76 -5.89 -2.19 18.09
CA LYS A 76 -5.84 -3.19 17.01
C LYS A 76 -7.09 -3.11 16.15
N HIS A 77 -6.89 -3.22 14.86
CA HIS A 77 -7.96 -3.40 13.88
C HIS A 77 -7.62 -4.54 12.95
N ASP A 78 -8.61 -5.17 12.38
CA ASP A 78 -8.48 -6.09 11.26
C ASP A 78 -9.47 -5.71 10.15
N PHE A 79 -9.36 -6.37 9.02
CA PHE A 79 -10.29 -6.25 7.91
C PHE A 79 -10.66 -7.64 7.43
N ILE A 80 -11.93 -7.96 7.52
CA ILE A 80 -12.45 -9.28 7.19
C ILE A 80 -13.59 -9.13 6.19
N SER A 81 -13.53 -9.90 5.12
CA SER A 81 -14.65 -10.19 4.23
C SER A 81 -14.66 -11.68 3.95
N GLU A 82 -15.48 -12.42 4.67
CA GLU A 82 -15.48 -13.88 4.64
C GLU A 82 -15.82 -14.42 3.26
N GLU A 83 -16.85 -13.87 2.62
CA GLU A 83 -17.31 -14.29 1.32
C GLU A 83 -16.28 -14.05 0.20
N LEU A 84 -15.41 -13.06 0.36
CA LEU A 84 -14.31 -12.76 -0.56
C LEU A 84 -12.98 -13.39 -0.14
N GLY A 85 -12.96 -14.13 0.97
CA GLY A 85 -11.76 -14.80 1.47
C GLY A 85 -10.68 -13.86 1.98
N ILE A 86 -11.05 -12.68 2.47
CA ILE A 86 -10.11 -11.68 2.97
C ILE A 86 -10.09 -11.70 4.49
N ASN A 87 -8.90 -11.86 5.06
CA ASN A 87 -8.66 -11.72 6.49
C ASN A 87 -7.22 -11.22 6.69
N THR A 88 -7.07 -10.00 7.19
CA THR A 88 -5.77 -9.39 7.41
C THR A 88 -5.06 -9.87 8.67
N ALA A 89 -5.74 -10.62 9.55
CA ALA A 89 -5.40 -10.72 10.97
C ALA A 89 -5.33 -9.31 11.61
N TYR A 90 -5.01 -9.22 12.91
CA TYR A 90 -4.95 -7.90 13.53
C TYR A 90 -3.72 -7.10 13.06
N LEU A 91 -3.94 -5.81 12.88
CA LEU A 91 -2.92 -4.82 12.56
C LEU A 91 -2.71 -3.93 13.78
N THR A 92 -1.46 -3.75 14.17
CA THR A 92 -1.06 -2.79 15.20
C THR A 92 -0.87 -1.39 14.59
N THR A 93 -0.60 -0.39 15.42
CA THR A 93 -0.42 1.00 14.97
C THR A 93 0.64 1.10 13.86
N GLU A 94 0.33 1.83 12.79
CA GLU A 94 1.17 2.04 11.60
C GLU A 94 1.45 0.78 10.76
N GLN A 95 0.83 -0.33 11.09
CA GLN A 95 0.94 -1.56 10.31
C GLN A 95 -0.04 -1.54 9.13
N ASP A 96 0.43 -1.98 7.98
CA ASP A 96 -0.37 -2.10 6.76
C ASP A 96 -0.51 -3.56 6.32
N PHE A 97 -1.55 -3.81 5.53
CA PHE A 97 -1.78 -5.07 4.84
C PHE A 97 -2.20 -4.79 3.40
N ILE A 98 -1.58 -5.47 2.46
CA ILE A 98 -1.87 -5.31 1.04
C ILE A 98 -2.40 -6.64 0.50
N THR A 99 -3.56 -6.58 -0.13
CA THR A 99 -4.20 -7.73 -0.77
C THR A 99 -4.89 -7.31 -2.06
N GLY A 100 -5.57 -8.23 -2.71
CA GLY A 100 -6.42 -7.97 -3.87
C GLY A 100 -7.86 -8.36 -3.58
N ILE A 101 -8.79 -7.59 -4.11
CA ILE A 101 -10.17 -8.02 -4.21
C ILE A 101 -10.35 -8.58 -5.62
N ALA A 102 -10.65 -9.87 -5.72
CA ALA A 102 -10.91 -10.54 -6.99
C ALA A 102 -12.17 -11.41 -6.85
N SER A 103 -13.15 -11.17 -7.68
CA SER A 103 -14.36 -11.98 -7.74
C SER A 103 -14.94 -11.95 -9.16
N ASN A 104 -15.33 -13.11 -9.64
CA ASN A 104 -16.10 -13.23 -10.89
C ASN A 104 -17.61 -13.13 -10.66
N LYS A 105 -18.02 -13.12 -9.39
CA LYS A 105 -19.43 -13.11 -9.01
C LYS A 105 -19.82 -11.70 -8.57
N THR A 106 -20.71 -11.09 -9.34
CA THR A 106 -21.32 -9.81 -8.98
C THR A 106 -22.21 -9.94 -7.75
N GLY A 107 -22.29 -8.91 -6.95
CA GLY A 107 -23.11 -8.90 -5.75
C GLY A 107 -22.60 -7.93 -4.71
N ASN A 108 -23.28 -7.94 -3.57
CA ASN A 108 -22.92 -7.14 -2.41
C ASN A 108 -22.34 -8.06 -1.33
N TYR A 109 -21.16 -7.71 -0.85
CA TYR A 109 -20.43 -8.43 0.16
C TYR A 109 -20.19 -7.52 1.35
N THR A 110 -20.05 -8.08 2.54
CA THR A 110 -19.79 -7.31 3.76
C THR A 110 -18.32 -7.36 4.11
N TYR A 111 -17.77 -6.25 4.58
CA TYR A 111 -16.50 -6.21 5.30
C TYR A 111 -16.70 -5.63 6.70
N TYR A 112 -15.82 -6.03 7.63
CA TYR A 112 -15.90 -5.57 9.02
C TYR A 112 -14.56 -5.71 9.74
N CYS A 113 -14.46 -5.05 10.90
CA CYS A 113 -13.41 -5.28 11.89
C CYS A 113 -13.97 -6.15 13.03
N SER A 114 -13.29 -7.25 13.36
CA SER A 114 -13.76 -8.16 14.39
C SER A 114 -13.67 -7.60 15.81
N PHE A 115 -12.83 -6.59 16.03
CA PHE A 115 -12.66 -5.94 17.33
C PHE A 115 -13.70 -4.84 17.60
N HIS A 116 -14.32 -4.30 16.57
CA HIS A 116 -15.23 -3.15 16.65
C HIS A 116 -16.45 -3.40 15.75
N PRO A 117 -17.59 -3.84 16.31
CA PRO A 117 -18.76 -4.23 15.52
C PRO A 117 -19.35 -3.14 14.64
N GLU A 118 -19.15 -1.87 15.02
CA GLU A 118 -19.61 -0.71 14.25
C GLU A 118 -18.76 -0.43 12.99
N MET A 119 -17.53 -0.95 12.94
CA MET A 119 -16.66 -0.83 11.77
C MET A 119 -17.04 -1.87 10.72
N LYS A 120 -18.05 -1.57 9.93
CA LYS A 120 -18.51 -2.44 8.86
C LYS A 120 -19.04 -1.64 7.67
N GLY A 121 -18.89 -2.20 6.49
CA GLY A 121 -19.37 -1.62 5.25
C GLY A 121 -19.59 -2.70 4.19
N GLU A 122 -19.78 -2.26 2.96
CA GLU A 122 -20.07 -3.14 1.83
C GLU A 122 -18.99 -3.06 0.75
N ILE A 123 -18.81 -4.17 0.07
CA ILE A 123 -18.07 -4.26 -1.19
C ILE A 123 -19.08 -4.64 -2.27
N VAL A 124 -19.23 -3.79 -3.26
CA VAL A 124 -20.10 -4.03 -4.42
C VAL A 124 -19.24 -4.46 -5.59
N VAL A 125 -19.41 -5.71 -6.03
CA VAL A 125 -18.80 -6.26 -7.24
C VAL A 125 -19.77 -6.13 -8.39
N ARG A 126 -19.39 -5.41 -9.43
CA ARG A 126 -20.25 -5.08 -10.59
C ARG A 126 -19.52 -5.22 -11.93
#